data_0567577f5b7610a6e49bc22ec83949f3
#
_entry.id   0567577f5b7610a6e49bc22ec83949f3
#
_cell.length_a   1.000
_cell.length_b   1.000
_cell.length_c   1.000
_cell.angle_alpha   90.00
_cell.angle_beta   90.00
_cell.angle_gamma   90.00
#
_symmetry.space_group_name_H-M   'P 1'
#
loop_
_entity.id
_entity.type
_entity.pdbx_description
1 polymer ?
#
loop_
_entity_poly.entity_id
_entity_poly.type
_entity_poly.pdbx_seq_one_letter_code
_entity_poly.pdbx_strand_id
1 'polypeptide(L)'
;MSTTIELKSISKYFGSVIALKEISISVNSGEVLCLLGDNGAGKSTLIKTLAGVHQPDEGDMFLEGKKILFDSPRDALDRGIATVYQDLALVPLMSVTRNFFMGREPVRGFWPFRRFDSDFADRVAKERMDEIGIKVRDPHQAVGTMSGGERQCLAIARAIYFGAKVLILDEPTAALGVKQSLMVLRFVARARTRGLAVILITHNVHHAFPVGDRFTLLNRGHSMGTFEKDEIDQNSLQTMMAGGKELQDLDETLREEKEFQASAP
;
A
#
# COMPACT_ATOMS: atom_id res chain seq x y z
N MET A 1 -19.92 -9.57 -1.62
CA MET A 1 -19.18 -8.30 -1.37
C MET A 1 -19.20 -7.48 -2.65
N SER A 2 -19.28 -6.16 -2.57
CA SER A 2 -19.28 -5.31 -3.77
C SER A 2 -17.85 -4.91 -4.12
N THR A 3 -17.50 -4.96 -5.41
CA THR A 3 -16.20 -4.52 -5.89
C THR A 3 -16.09 -3.00 -5.75
N THR A 4 -15.07 -2.56 -4.99
CA THR A 4 -14.81 -1.14 -4.74
C THR A 4 -13.96 -0.55 -5.84
N ILE A 5 -12.85 -1.22 -6.22
CA ILE A 5 -11.98 -0.78 -7.31
C ILE A 5 -11.66 -1.97 -8.23
N GLU A 6 -11.65 -1.72 -9.53
CA GLU A 6 -11.35 -2.71 -10.55
C GLU A 6 -10.50 -2.09 -11.66
N LEU A 7 -9.47 -2.80 -12.06
CA LEU A 7 -8.62 -2.51 -13.21
C LEU A 7 -8.82 -3.61 -14.24
N LYS A 8 -9.01 -3.24 -15.51
CA LYS A 8 -9.19 -4.17 -16.63
C LYS A 8 -8.13 -3.91 -17.68
N SER A 9 -7.24 -4.87 -17.86
CA SER A 9 -6.19 -4.90 -18.90
C SER A 9 -5.35 -3.61 -18.95
N ILE A 10 -4.97 -3.12 -17.76
CA ILE A 10 -4.16 -1.90 -17.65
C ILE A 10 -2.76 -2.14 -18.19
N SER A 11 -2.36 -1.34 -19.18
CA SER A 11 -1.00 -1.27 -19.69
C SER A 11 -0.42 0.12 -19.49
N LYS A 12 0.90 0.18 -19.21
CA LYS A 12 1.65 1.44 -19.08
C LYS A 12 3.03 1.30 -19.69
N TYR A 13 3.34 2.25 -20.56
CA TYR A 13 4.60 2.30 -21.30
C TYR A 13 5.38 3.58 -20.96
N PHE A 14 6.70 3.49 -20.90
CA PHE A 14 7.62 4.64 -20.80
C PHE A 14 8.64 4.53 -21.93
N GLY A 15 8.34 5.18 -23.05
CA GLY A 15 9.12 5.00 -24.29
C GLY A 15 9.07 3.53 -24.75
N SER A 16 10.22 2.87 -24.81
CA SER A 16 10.33 1.44 -25.18
C SER A 16 10.15 0.50 -23.98
N VAL A 17 10.04 1.03 -22.77
CA VAL A 17 9.92 0.19 -21.55
C VAL A 17 8.46 -0.14 -21.28
N ILE A 18 8.14 -1.43 -21.24
CA ILE A 18 6.84 -1.92 -20.80
C ILE A 18 6.87 -2.02 -19.27
N ALA A 19 6.21 -1.07 -18.61
CA ALA A 19 6.16 -1.03 -17.14
C ALA A 19 5.01 -1.86 -16.57
N LEU A 20 3.87 -1.92 -17.29
CA LEU A 20 2.72 -2.78 -17.01
C LEU A 20 2.14 -3.28 -18.33
N LYS A 21 1.71 -4.55 -18.36
CA LYS A 21 1.07 -5.15 -19.53
C LYS A 21 -0.16 -5.94 -19.09
N GLU A 22 -1.34 -5.48 -19.55
CA GLU A 22 -2.64 -6.14 -19.38
C GLU A 22 -2.98 -6.54 -17.95
N ILE A 23 -2.62 -5.69 -16.97
CA ILE A 23 -2.88 -5.97 -15.56
C ILE A 23 -4.38 -5.82 -15.26
N SER A 24 -4.97 -6.90 -14.74
CA SER A 24 -6.35 -6.92 -14.28
C SER A 24 -6.39 -7.34 -12.81
N ILE A 25 -6.92 -6.47 -11.95
CA ILE A 25 -7.11 -6.72 -10.52
C ILE A 25 -8.42 -6.10 -10.06
N SER A 26 -9.01 -6.69 -9.03
CA SER A 26 -10.19 -6.12 -8.36
C SER A 26 -10.04 -6.24 -6.85
N VAL A 27 -10.61 -5.29 -6.11
CA VAL A 27 -10.63 -5.32 -4.65
C VAL A 27 -12.03 -4.98 -4.16
N ASN A 28 -12.55 -5.82 -3.27
CA ASN A 28 -13.87 -5.65 -2.70
C ASN A 28 -13.85 -4.82 -1.41
N SER A 29 -14.99 -4.30 -1.02
CA SER A 29 -15.16 -3.69 0.29
C SER A 29 -14.89 -4.72 1.40
N GLY A 30 -14.04 -4.36 2.37
CA GLY A 30 -13.64 -5.25 3.47
C GLY A 30 -12.68 -6.36 3.05
N GLU A 31 -11.90 -6.15 2.00
CA GLU A 31 -10.91 -7.09 1.49
C GLU A 31 -9.49 -6.49 1.56
N VAL A 32 -8.50 -7.33 1.82
CA VAL A 32 -7.07 -7.01 1.68
C VAL A 32 -6.52 -7.79 0.50
N LEU A 33 -6.26 -7.10 -0.60
CA LEU A 33 -5.48 -7.63 -1.72
C LEU A 33 -4.01 -7.33 -1.50
N CYS A 34 -3.18 -8.36 -1.40
CA CYS A 34 -1.74 -8.22 -1.34
C CYS A 34 -1.15 -8.24 -2.75
N LEU A 35 -0.49 -7.15 -3.13
CA LEU A 35 0.24 -7.03 -4.39
C LEU A 35 1.71 -7.36 -4.12
N LEU A 36 2.13 -8.53 -4.56
CA LEU A 36 3.45 -9.09 -4.31
C LEU A 36 4.32 -9.04 -5.57
N GLY A 37 5.61 -9.03 -5.39
CA GLY A 37 6.58 -9.07 -6.50
C GLY A 37 7.91 -8.46 -6.07
N ASP A 38 8.96 -8.78 -6.79
CA ASP A 38 10.31 -8.28 -6.54
C ASP A 38 10.48 -6.82 -7.00
N ASN A 39 11.65 -6.25 -6.75
CA ASN A 39 12.01 -4.93 -7.25
C ASN A 39 11.99 -4.91 -8.79
N GLY A 40 11.40 -3.87 -9.35
CA GLY A 40 11.22 -3.79 -10.81
C GLY A 40 10.01 -4.57 -11.36
N ALA A 41 9.22 -5.26 -10.54
CA ALA A 41 8.05 -6.01 -10.98
C ALA A 41 6.89 -5.16 -11.55
N GLY A 42 6.94 -3.82 -11.40
CA GLY A 42 5.88 -2.91 -11.86
C GLY A 42 4.97 -2.39 -10.74
N LYS A 43 5.16 -2.82 -9.47
CA LYS A 43 4.31 -2.44 -8.34
C LYS A 43 4.16 -0.93 -8.18
N SER A 44 5.27 -0.17 -8.19
CA SER A 44 5.25 1.29 -8.04
C SER A 44 4.55 1.99 -9.21
N THR A 45 4.64 1.45 -10.43
CA THR A 45 3.91 1.99 -11.58
C THR A 45 2.41 1.77 -11.42
N LEU A 46 2.00 0.58 -10.96
CA LEU A 46 0.59 0.27 -10.71
C LEU A 46 0.01 1.16 -9.61
N ILE A 47 0.75 1.36 -8.50
CA ILE A 47 0.35 2.30 -7.44
C ILE A 47 0.14 3.71 -8.00
N LYS A 48 1.12 4.20 -8.76
CA LYS A 48 1.07 5.55 -9.34
C LYS A 48 -0.09 5.71 -10.32
N THR A 49 -0.46 4.65 -11.03
CA THR A 49 -1.64 4.62 -11.90
C THR A 49 -2.93 4.69 -11.07
N LEU A 50 -3.04 3.86 -10.02
CA LEU A 50 -4.17 3.87 -9.10
C LEU A 50 -4.31 5.19 -8.33
N ALA A 51 -3.19 5.82 -8.00
CA ALA A 51 -3.14 7.10 -7.29
C ALA A 51 -3.33 8.33 -8.21
N GLY A 52 -3.55 8.15 -9.52
CA GLY A 52 -3.75 9.25 -10.47
C GLY A 52 -2.48 10.05 -10.79
N VAL A 53 -1.28 9.51 -10.50
CA VAL A 53 0.01 10.10 -10.91
C VAL A 53 0.29 9.82 -12.38
N HIS A 54 -0.06 8.62 -12.85
CA HIS A 54 0.05 8.22 -14.23
C HIS A 54 -1.33 7.83 -14.76
N GLN A 55 -1.63 8.21 -15.99
CA GLN A 55 -2.75 7.65 -16.72
C GLN A 55 -2.31 6.34 -17.38
N PRO A 56 -3.16 5.28 -17.42
CA PRO A 56 -2.90 4.11 -18.20
C PRO A 56 -2.87 4.47 -19.70
N ASP A 57 -2.05 3.75 -20.46
CA ASP A 57 -2.01 3.91 -21.91
C ASP A 57 -3.09 3.03 -22.57
N GLU A 58 -3.42 1.90 -21.93
CA GLU A 58 -4.49 0.98 -22.36
C GLU A 58 -5.25 0.46 -21.14
N GLY A 59 -6.48 0.00 -21.38
CA GLY A 59 -7.34 -0.56 -20.34
C GLY A 59 -8.19 0.47 -19.61
N ASP A 60 -8.99 -0.01 -18.68
CA ASP A 60 -9.99 0.78 -17.98
C ASP A 60 -9.92 0.59 -16.46
N MET A 61 -10.17 1.66 -15.71
CA MET A 61 -10.35 1.64 -14.26
C MET A 61 -11.80 1.92 -13.89
N PHE A 62 -12.27 1.24 -12.85
CA PHE A 62 -13.62 1.41 -12.32
C PHE A 62 -13.57 1.59 -10.79
N LEU A 63 -14.32 2.55 -10.30
CA LEU A 63 -14.55 2.77 -8.86
C LEU A 63 -16.04 2.62 -8.59
N GLU A 64 -16.42 1.68 -7.73
CA GLU A 64 -17.81 1.36 -7.42
C GLU A 64 -18.64 1.11 -8.70
N GLY A 65 -18.05 0.39 -9.67
CA GLY A 65 -18.67 0.04 -10.96
C GLY A 65 -18.73 1.18 -11.98
N LYS A 66 -18.27 2.38 -11.65
CA LYS A 66 -18.22 3.53 -12.58
C LYS A 66 -16.83 3.64 -13.18
N LYS A 67 -16.74 3.73 -14.50
CA LYS A 67 -15.50 4.00 -15.21
C LYS A 67 -14.92 5.34 -14.75
N ILE A 68 -13.65 5.33 -14.41
CA ILE A 68 -12.92 6.49 -13.93
C ILE A 68 -11.63 6.71 -14.73
N LEU A 69 -11.24 7.96 -14.82
CA LEU A 69 -9.92 8.42 -15.20
C LEU A 69 -9.57 9.57 -14.26
N PHE A 70 -8.37 9.56 -13.71
CA PHE A 70 -7.94 10.62 -12.80
C PHE A 70 -7.14 11.67 -13.54
N ASP A 71 -7.48 12.93 -13.34
CA ASP A 71 -6.74 14.07 -13.89
C ASP A 71 -5.50 14.40 -13.03
N SER A 72 -5.51 13.98 -11.77
CA SER A 72 -4.45 14.23 -10.79
C SER A 72 -4.52 13.33 -9.57
N PRO A 73 -3.45 13.24 -8.76
CA PRO A 73 -3.49 12.56 -7.48
C PRO A 73 -4.52 13.13 -6.50
N ARG A 74 -4.80 14.44 -6.61
CA ARG A 74 -5.84 15.08 -5.80
C ARG A 74 -7.24 14.59 -6.18
N ASP A 75 -7.52 14.40 -7.46
CA ASP A 75 -8.78 13.85 -7.94
C ASP A 75 -8.99 12.42 -7.42
N ALA A 76 -7.96 11.57 -7.47
CA ALA A 76 -8.01 10.23 -6.90
C ALA A 76 -8.30 10.26 -5.39
N LEU A 77 -7.60 11.14 -4.64
CA LEU A 77 -7.80 11.31 -3.21
C LEU A 77 -9.22 11.82 -2.87
N ASP A 78 -9.75 12.77 -3.63
CA ASP A 78 -11.08 13.35 -3.41
C ASP A 78 -12.20 12.33 -3.75
N ARG A 79 -11.91 11.34 -4.59
CA ARG A 79 -12.80 10.19 -4.87
C ARG A 79 -12.64 9.04 -3.84
N GLY A 80 -11.74 9.19 -2.87
CA GLY A 80 -11.54 8.23 -1.78
C GLY A 80 -10.45 7.18 -2.03
N ILE A 81 -9.54 7.38 -2.99
CA ILE A 81 -8.35 6.55 -3.15
C ILE A 81 -7.19 7.21 -2.42
N ALA A 82 -6.82 6.67 -1.28
CA ALA A 82 -5.73 7.21 -0.46
C ALA A 82 -4.50 6.29 -0.51
N THR A 83 -3.35 6.86 -0.84
CA THR A 83 -2.08 6.14 -0.89
C THR A 83 -1.17 6.59 0.24
N VAL A 84 -0.68 5.63 1.01
CA VAL A 84 0.38 5.81 1.99
C VAL A 84 1.64 5.20 1.38
N TYR A 85 2.53 6.06 0.94
CA TYR A 85 3.80 5.66 0.35
C TYR A 85 4.81 5.24 1.41
N GLN A 86 5.86 4.54 0.99
CA GLN A 86 6.99 4.17 1.86
C GLN A 86 7.62 5.41 2.51
N ASP A 87 7.78 6.50 1.77
CA ASP A 87 8.02 7.83 2.34
C ASP A 87 6.69 8.45 2.75
N LEU A 88 6.46 8.55 4.04
CA LEU A 88 5.17 8.91 4.65
C LEU A 88 4.72 10.36 4.39
N ALA A 89 5.56 11.18 3.76
CA ALA A 89 5.32 12.60 3.57
C ALA A 89 4.89 13.32 4.86
N LEU A 90 5.49 12.94 5.99
CA LEU A 90 5.33 13.58 7.29
C LEU A 90 6.48 14.57 7.52
N VAL A 91 6.17 15.72 8.10
CA VAL A 91 7.17 16.72 8.45
C VAL A 91 7.67 16.49 9.88
N PRO A 92 8.91 16.01 10.09
CA PRO A 92 9.37 15.55 11.41
C PRO A 92 9.32 16.59 12.50
N LEU A 93 9.54 17.87 12.18
CA LEU A 93 9.55 18.98 13.15
C LEU A 93 8.15 19.53 13.46
N MET A 94 7.14 19.15 12.69
CA MET A 94 5.76 19.55 12.96
C MET A 94 5.10 18.60 13.94
N SER A 95 4.11 19.13 14.67
CA SER A 95 3.32 18.36 15.64
C SER A 95 2.51 17.24 15.00
N VAL A 96 2.10 16.24 15.77
CA VAL A 96 1.19 15.18 15.38
C VAL A 96 -0.09 15.76 14.77
N THR A 97 -0.72 16.70 15.46
CA THR A 97 -1.95 17.38 14.99
C THR A 97 -1.76 18.07 13.66
N ARG A 98 -0.67 18.82 13.50
CA ARG A 98 -0.38 19.52 12.23
C ARG A 98 -0.13 18.54 11.08
N ASN A 99 0.60 17.46 11.33
CA ASN A 99 0.79 16.41 10.32
C ASN A 99 -0.51 15.70 9.97
N PHE A 100 -1.37 15.43 10.97
CA PHE A 100 -2.66 14.76 10.75
C PHE A 100 -3.56 15.56 9.79
N PHE A 101 -3.62 16.89 9.97
CA PHE A 101 -4.50 17.77 9.20
C PHE A 101 -3.82 18.50 8.04
N MET A 102 -2.56 18.22 7.75
CA MET A 102 -1.81 18.92 6.69
C MET A 102 -2.56 18.89 5.33
N GLY A 103 -2.85 20.08 4.79
CA GLY A 103 -3.58 20.28 3.55
C GLY A 103 -5.11 20.14 3.64
N ARG A 104 -5.66 19.85 4.85
CA ARG A 104 -7.10 19.81 5.17
C ARG A 104 -7.33 20.34 6.58
N GLU A 105 -6.72 21.49 6.87
CA GLU A 105 -6.74 22.11 8.20
C GLU A 105 -8.15 22.52 8.60
N PRO A 106 -8.65 22.10 9.80
CA PRO A 106 -9.91 22.59 10.32
C PRO A 106 -9.76 24.05 10.68
N VAL A 107 -10.75 24.85 10.27
CA VAL A 107 -10.76 26.29 10.52
C VAL A 107 -12.04 26.70 11.22
N ARG A 108 -11.94 27.66 12.15
CA ARG A 108 -13.07 28.35 12.78
C ARG A 108 -13.05 29.83 12.43
N GLY A 109 -14.23 30.46 12.44
CA GLY A 109 -14.42 31.86 12.06
C GLY A 109 -14.86 32.01 10.61
N PHE A 110 -15.07 33.26 10.18
CA PHE A 110 -15.51 33.65 8.85
C PHE A 110 -14.42 34.41 8.11
N TRP A 111 -14.45 34.41 6.81
CA TRP A 111 -13.54 35.20 5.98
C TRP A 111 -13.67 36.71 6.29
N PRO A 112 -12.56 37.46 6.53
CA PRO A 112 -11.15 37.06 6.42
C PRO A 112 -10.51 36.57 7.74
N PHE A 113 -11.27 36.36 8.82
CA PHE A 113 -10.78 36.05 10.18
C PHE A 113 -10.70 34.55 10.48
N ARG A 114 -10.54 33.72 9.47
CA ARG A 114 -10.36 32.28 9.63
C ARG A 114 -9.09 31.96 10.40
N ARG A 115 -9.20 31.11 11.42
CA ARG A 115 -8.07 30.58 12.20
C ARG A 115 -8.09 29.07 12.21
N PHE A 116 -6.92 28.47 12.34
CA PHE A 116 -6.83 27.04 12.60
C PHE A 116 -7.53 26.69 13.91
N ASP A 117 -8.41 25.70 13.89
CA ASP A 117 -9.11 25.22 15.09
C ASP A 117 -8.26 24.14 15.77
N SER A 118 -7.32 24.60 16.63
CA SER A 118 -6.39 23.71 17.32
C SER A 118 -7.10 22.77 18.27
N ASP A 119 -8.11 23.25 19.02
CA ASP A 119 -8.79 22.45 20.03
C ASP A 119 -9.55 21.27 19.40
N PHE A 120 -10.22 21.51 18.27
CA PHE A 120 -10.86 20.48 17.49
C PHE A 120 -9.82 19.50 16.89
N ALA A 121 -8.76 20.05 16.30
CA ALA A 121 -7.73 19.26 15.64
C ALA A 121 -6.98 18.35 16.63
N ASP A 122 -6.63 18.86 17.82
CA ASP A 122 -5.93 18.11 18.87
C ASP A 122 -6.79 16.96 19.40
N ARG A 123 -8.07 17.24 19.68
CA ARG A 123 -9.02 16.23 20.13
C ARG A 123 -9.17 15.13 19.10
N VAL A 124 -9.43 15.46 17.82
CA VAL A 124 -9.63 14.48 16.76
C VAL A 124 -8.36 13.67 16.50
N ALA A 125 -7.20 14.32 16.36
CA ALA A 125 -5.95 13.60 16.15
C ALA A 125 -5.69 12.58 17.27
N LYS A 126 -5.91 12.98 18.52
CA LYS A 126 -5.76 12.11 19.69
C LYS A 126 -6.76 10.95 19.67
N GLU A 127 -8.05 11.22 19.46
CA GLU A 127 -9.10 10.20 19.38
C GLU A 127 -8.80 9.15 18.29
N ARG A 128 -8.41 9.60 17.09
CA ARG A 128 -8.11 8.69 15.98
C ARG A 128 -6.86 7.84 16.21
N MET A 129 -5.86 8.39 16.86
CA MET A 129 -4.66 7.64 17.26
C MET A 129 -4.96 6.65 18.39
N ASP A 130 -5.76 7.05 19.38
CA ASP A 130 -6.19 6.16 20.48
C ASP A 130 -7.05 4.98 19.97
N GLU A 131 -7.95 5.20 19.01
CA GLU A 131 -8.75 4.14 18.37
C GLU A 131 -7.91 3.00 17.77
N ILE A 132 -6.69 3.31 17.35
CA ILE A 132 -5.75 2.33 16.77
C ILE A 132 -4.76 1.78 17.81
N GLY A 133 -4.90 2.22 19.07
CA GLY A 133 -4.07 1.76 20.19
C GLY A 133 -2.75 2.52 20.34
N ILE A 134 -2.62 3.67 19.69
CA ILE A 134 -1.44 4.55 19.83
C ILE A 134 -1.81 5.70 20.75
N LYS A 135 -1.30 5.66 21.96
CA LYS A 135 -1.51 6.73 22.96
C LYS A 135 -0.61 7.92 22.63
N VAL A 136 -1.19 8.94 22.01
CA VAL A 136 -0.54 10.24 21.85
C VAL A 136 -0.58 10.97 23.20
N ARG A 137 0.57 11.09 23.85
CA ARG A 137 0.67 11.76 25.15
C ARG A 137 0.42 13.26 25.01
N ASP A 138 1.06 13.85 24.00
CA ASP A 138 0.94 15.27 23.67
C ASP A 138 0.70 15.40 22.15
N PRO A 139 -0.46 15.92 21.69
CA PRO A 139 -0.74 16.14 20.28
C PRO A 139 0.19 17.19 19.64
N HIS A 140 0.86 18.03 20.47
CA HIS A 140 1.84 19.00 20.02
C HIS A 140 3.27 18.44 19.90
N GLN A 141 3.52 17.21 20.36
CA GLN A 141 4.85 16.59 20.18
C GLN A 141 5.24 16.52 18.69
N ALA A 142 6.52 16.74 18.39
CA ALA A 142 7.04 16.61 17.03
C ALA A 142 6.94 15.17 16.55
N VAL A 143 6.45 14.94 15.33
CA VAL A 143 6.31 13.60 14.73
C VAL A 143 7.66 12.87 14.66
N GLY A 144 8.76 13.59 14.52
CA GLY A 144 10.11 13.02 14.55
C GLY A 144 10.46 12.27 15.83
N THR A 145 9.75 12.52 16.94
CA THR A 145 9.94 11.81 18.24
C THR A 145 9.18 10.49 18.32
N MET A 146 8.28 10.23 17.37
CA MET A 146 7.52 8.99 17.30
C MET A 146 8.36 7.86 16.66
N SER A 147 8.06 6.62 17.06
CA SER A 147 8.64 5.45 16.41
C SER A 147 8.18 5.32 14.95
N GLY A 148 8.92 4.59 14.12
CA GLY A 148 8.56 4.35 12.72
C GLY A 148 7.15 3.78 12.56
N GLY A 149 6.78 2.79 13.38
CA GLY A 149 5.44 2.20 13.36
C GLY A 149 4.33 3.18 13.76
N GLU A 150 4.56 4.05 14.73
CA GLU A 150 3.60 5.09 15.12
C GLU A 150 3.41 6.12 14.01
N ARG A 151 4.49 6.52 13.34
CA ARG A 151 4.41 7.41 12.17
C ARG A 151 3.64 6.76 11.01
N GLN A 152 3.88 5.47 10.74
CA GLN A 152 3.14 4.72 9.74
C GLN A 152 1.64 4.70 10.06
N CYS A 153 1.30 4.37 11.30
CA CYS A 153 -0.10 4.37 11.75
C CYS A 153 -0.75 5.76 11.71
N LEU A 154 0.00 6.83 12.00
CA LEU A 154 -0.47 8.22 11.86
C LEU A 154 -0.88 8.51 10.40
N ALA A 155 -0.04 8.15 9.43
CA ALA A 155 -0.32 8.34 8.01
C ALA A 155 -1.56 7.55 7.56
N ILE A 156 -1.71 6.31 8.02
CA ILE A 156 -2.87 5.47 7.70
C ILE A 156 -4.14 6.00 8.38
N ALA A 157 -4.07 6.41 9.66
CA ALA A 157 -5.20 7.00 10.39
C ALA A 157 -5.72 8.27 9.71
N ARG A 158 -4.79 9.11 9.25
CA ARG A 158 -5.10 10.31 8.45
C ARG A 158 -5.85 9.95 7.17
N ALA A 159 -5.36 8.99 6.41
CA ALA A 159 -6.01 8.53 5.17
C ALA A 159 -7.45 8.07 5.41
N ILE A 160 -7.66 7.25 6.45
CA ILE A 160 -9.00 6.75 6.83
C ILE A 160 -9.91 7.89 7.30
N TYR A 161 -9.41 8.79 8.13
CA TYR A 161 -10.19 9.92 8.65
C TYR A 161 -10.75 10.81 7.55
N PHE A 162 -9.96 11.03 6.49
CA PHE A 162 -10.36 11.85 5.35
C PHE A 162 -11.19 11.09 4.30
N GLY A 163 -11.71 9.93 4.63
CA GLY A 163 -12.74 9.23 3.83
C GLY A 163 -12.19 8.30 2.76
N ALA A 164 -11.05 7.67 3.01
CA ALA A 164 -10.57 6.62 2.13
C ALA A 164 -11.62 5.51 2.00
N LYS A 165 -11.93 5.12 0.77
CA LYS A 165 -12.68 3.91 0.39
C LYS A 165 -11.71 2.80 -0.02
N VAL A 166 -10.66 3.19 -0.73
CA VAL A 166 -9.52 2.36 -1.12
C VAL A 166 -8.28 2.89 -0.43
N LEU A 167 -7.63 2.03 0.34
CA LEU A 167 -6.41 2.34 1.06
C LEU A 167 -5.25 1.56 0.42
N ILE A 168 -4.33 2.27 -0.21
CA ILE A 168 -3.14 1.71 -0.82
C ILE A 168 -1.97 1.92 0.14
N LEU A 169 -1.28 0.85 0.49
CA LEU A 169 -0.14 0.85 1.41
C LEU A 169 1.10 0.32 0.69
N ASP A 170 2.06 1.20 0.45
CA ASP A 170 3.29 0.88 -0.25
C ASP A 170 4.40 0.55 0.75
N GLU A 171 4.78 -0.73 0.83
CA GLU A 171 5.82 -1.27 1.73
C GLU A 171 5.67 -0.78 3.20
N PRO A 172 4.48 -0.86 3.82
CA PRO A 172 4.21 -0.17 5.07
C PRO A 172 4.99 -0.73 6.27
N THR A 173 5.64 -1.88 6.11
CA THR A 173 6.43 -2.54 7.15
C THR A 173 7.93 -2.56 6.84
N ALA A 174 8.34 -1.95 5.71
CA ALA A 174 9.76 -1.84 5.37
C ALA A 174 10.52 -1.02 6.43
N ALA A 175 11.72 -1.47 6.77
CA ALA A 175 12.59 -0.85 7.77
C ALA A 175 11.98 -0.72 9.20
N LEU A 176 10.92 -1.48 9.50
CA LEU A 176 10.33 -1.56 10.84
C LEU A 176 10.81 -2.82 11.58
N GLY A 177 11.00 -2.70 12.89
CA GLY A 177 11.23 -3.88 13.75
C GLY A 177 9.93 -4.70 13.92
N VAL A 178 10.07 -5.96 14.35
CA VAL A 178 8.97 -6.93 14.45
C VAL A 178 7.74 -6.39 15.19
N LYS A 179 7.93 -5.76 16.35
CA LYS A 179 6.81 -5.20 17.14
C LYS A 179 6.08 -4.07 16.39
N GLN A 180 6.81 -3.24 15.68
CA GLN A 180 6.27 -2.13 14.90
C GLN A 180 5.51 -2.65 13.67
N SER A 181 6.07 -3.63 12.96
CA SER A 181 5.40 -4.28 11.82
C SER A 181 4.09 -4.92 12.25
N LEU A 182 4.07 -5.65 13.37
CA LEU A 182 2.84 -6.23 13.92
C LEU A 182 1.77 -5.18 14.25
N MET A 183 2.18 -4.01 14.76
CA MET A 183 1.26 -2.90 15.02
C MET A 183 0.60 -2.42 13.72
N VAL A 184 1.38 -2.19 12.68
CA VAL A 184 0.89 -1.76 11.35
C VAL A 184 -0.03 -2.81 10.74
N LEU A 185 0.35 -4.09 10.76
CA LEU A 185 -0.48 -5.18 10.22
C LEU A 185 -1.81 -5.35 10.97
N ARG A 186 -1.82 -5.19 12.29
CA ARG A 186 -3.07 -5.16 13.07
C ARG A 186 -3.96 -3.99 12.63
N PHE A 187 -3.36 -2.85 12.27
CA PHE A 187 -4.12 -1.72 11.78
C PHE A 187 -4.71 -1.98 10.39
N VAL A 188 -3.98 -2.64 9.49
CA VAL A 188 -4.49 -3.11 8.20
C VAL A 188 -5.70 -4.01 8.38
N ALA A 189 -5.62 -4.99 9.28
CA ALA A 189 -6.73 -5.88 9.60
C ALA A 189 -7.97 -5.11 10.15
N ARG A 190 -7.76 -4.08 10.99
CA ARG A 190 -8.86 -3.22 11.46
C ARG A 190 -9.47 -2.36 10.35
N ALA A 191 -8.66 -1.85 9.41
CA ALA A 191 -9.17 -1.11 8.26
C ALA A 191 -10.10 -1.99 7.40
N ARG A 192 -9.69 -3.25 7.17
CA ARG A 192 -10.52 -4.28 6.52
C ARG A 192 -11.86 -4.46 7.23
N THR A 193 -11.86 -4.68 8.56
CA THR A 193 -13.12 -4.90 9.32
C THR A 193 -14.05 -3.68 9.33
N ARG A 194 -13.53 -2.49 9.04
CA ARG A 194 -14.32 -1.27 8.84
C ARG A 194 -14.88 -1.12 7.41
N GLY A 195 -14.67 -2.13 6.56
CA GLY A 195 -15.20 -2.17 5.20
C GLY A 195 -14.33 -1.46 4.16
N LEU A 196 -13.09 -1.06 4.47
CA LEU A 196 -12.19 -0.50 3.48
C LEU A 196 -11.69 -1.58 2.52
N ALA A 197 -11.57 -1.23 1.24
CA ALA A 197 -10.79 -2.01 0.29
C ALA A 197 -9.31 -1.65 0.49
N VAL A 198 -8.47 -2.64 0.82
CA VAL A 198 -7.05 -2.40 1.10
C VAL A 198 -6.18 -3.08 0.04
N ILE A 199 -5.24 -2.33 -0.53
CA ILE A 199 -4.19 -2.85 -1.39
C ILE A 199 -2.88 -2.75 -0.60
N LEU A 200 -2.37 -3.89 -0.15
CA LEU A 200 -1.12 -3.98 0.57
C LEU A 200 -0.01 -4.41 -0.39
N ILE A 201 0.92 -3.51 -0.65
CA ILE A 201 2.05 -3.78 -1.53
C ILE A 201 3.26 -4.10 -0.67
N THR A 202 3.88 -5.27 -0.91
CA THR A 202 5.11 -5.64 -0.24
C THR A 202 5.85 -6.76 -1.00
N HIS A 203 7.15 -6.86 -0.77
CA HIS A 203 7.95 -7.99 -1.17
C HIS A 203 8.08 -9.03 -0.03
N ASN A 204 7.53 -8.77 1.15
CA ASN A 204 7.60 -9.66 2.32
C ASN A 204 6.33 -10.49 2.47
N VAL A 205 6.38 -11.74 2.01
CA VAL A 205 5.26 -12.69 2.10
C VAL A 205 4.87 -12.97 3.55
N HIS A 206 5.84 -13.01 4.50
CA HIS A 206 5.55 -13.26 5.92
C HIS A 206 4.69 -12.15 6.54
N HIS A 207 4.78 -10.92 6.03
CA HIS A 207 3.94 -9.81 6.46
C HIS A 207 2.59 -9.77 5.74
N ALA A 208 2.58 -10.15 4.45
CA ALA A 208 1.37 -10.15 3.62
C ALA A 208 0.40 -11.28 4.02
N PHE A 209 0.91 -12.50 4.16
CA PHE A 209 0.09 -13.70 4.32
C PHE A 209 -0.86 -13.68 5.54
N PRO A 210 -0.46 -13.20 6.74
CA PRO A 210 -1.36 -13.14 7.89
C PRO A 210 -2.60 -12.25 7.69
N VAL A 211 -2.48 -11.17 6.92
CA VAL A 211 -3.52 -10.13 6.78
C VAL A 211 -4.23 -10.15 5.43
N GLY A 212 -3.60 -10.72 4.39
CA GLY A 212 -4.14 -10.81 3.05
C GLY A 212 -5.31 -11.79 2.95
N ASP A 213 -6.27 -11.47 2.10
CA ASP A 213 -7.34 -12.35 1.66
C ASP A 213 -7.02 -12.95 0.30
N ARG A 214 -6.45 -12.11 -0.59
CA ARG A 214 -6.01 -12.48 -1.94
C ARG A 214 -4.61 -11.96 -2.22
N PHE A 215 -3.90 -12.65 -3.11
CA PHE A 215 -2.51 -12.36 -3.46
C PHE A 215 -2.36 -12.28 -4.97
N THR A 216 -2.01 -11.10 -5.48
CA THR A 216 -1.64 -10.92 -6.89
C THR A 216 -0.12 -10.83 -6.99
N LEU A 217 0.48 -11.69 -7.80
CA LEU A 217 1.91 -11.67 -8.07
C LEU A 217 2.20 -10.90 -9.34
N LEU A 218 3.12 -9.94 -9.25
CA LEU A 218 3.66 -9.23 -10.40
C LEU A 218 5.10 -9.64 -10.67
N ASN A 219 5.43 -9.84 -11.93
CA ASN A 219 6.79 -10.04 -12.41
C ASN A 219 7.00 -9.28 -13.73
N ARG A 220 8.01 -8.40 -13.77
CA ARG A 220 8.42 -7.64 -14.97
C ARG A 220 7.24 -7.00 -15.72
N GLY A 221 6.33 -6.37 -14.99
CA GLY A 221 5.15 -5.69 -15.55
C GLY A 221 3.97 -6.60 -15.92
N HIS A 222 4.06 -7.90 -15.70
CA HIS A 222 2.99 -8.86 -15.97
C HIS A 222 2.39 -9.42 -14.68
N SER A 223 1.11 -9.79 -14.72
CA SER A 223 0.48 -10.57 -13.64
C SER A 223 0.79 -12.05 -13.84
N MET A 224 1.30 -12.69 -12.81
CA MET A 224 1.49 -14.14 -12.76
C MET A 224 0.25 -14.88 -12.23
N GLY A 225 -0.78 -14.15 -11.82
CA GLY A 225 -2.02 -14.67 -11.29
C GLY A 225 -2.45 -13.97 -10.00
N THR A 226 -3.71 -14.20 -9.65
CA THR A 226 -4.29 -13.79 -8.37
C THR A 226 -4.86 -15.04 -7.70
N PHE A 227 -4.49 -15.25 -6.45
CA PHE A 227 -4.78 -16.46 -5.68
C PHE A 227 -5.59 -16.09 -4.44
N GLU A 228 -6.59 -16.89 -4.11
CA GLU A 228 -7.27 -16.82 -2.82
C GLU A 228 -6.36 -17.40 -1.72
N LYS A 229 -6.55 -16.96 -0.49
CA LYS A 229 -5.70 -17.38 0.64
C LYS A 229 -5.71 -18.89 0.91
N ASP A 230 -6.82 -19.55 0.64
CA ASP A 230 -7.02 -20.98 0.82
C ASP A 230 -6.52 -21.83 -0.36
N GLU A 231 -6.21 -21.19 -1.50
CA GLU A 231 -5.68 -21.85 -2.69
C GLU A 231 -4.15 -21.91 -2.73
N ILE A 232 -3.47 -21.12 -1.90
CA ILE A 232 -2.01 -21.00 -1.95
C ILE A 232 -1.41 -20.92 -0.55
N ASP A 233 -0.29 -21.60 -0.33
CA ASP A 233 0.48 -21.49 0.89
C ASP A 233 1.60 -20.44 0.81
N GLN A 234 2.14 -20.06 1.97
CA GLN A 234 3.14 -19.04 2.08
C GLN A 234 4.46 -19.38 1.37
N ASN A 235 4.87 -20.66 1.37
CA ASN A 235 6.11 -21.11 0.74
C ASN A 235 5.99 -21.05 -0.78
N SER A 236 4.84 -21.46 -1.32
CA SER A 236 4.54 -21.36 -2.75
C SER A 236 4.58 -19.91 -3.24
N LEU A 237 3.98 -18.98 -2.49
CA LEU A 237 4.06 -17.55 -2.81
C LEU A 237 5.52 -17.04 -2.80
N GLN A 238 6.30 -17.45 -1.82
CA GLN A 238 7.71 -17.06 -1.71
C GLN A 238 8.55 -17.61 -2.86
N THR A 239 8.33 -18.87 -3.22
CA THR A 239 9.01 -19.52 -4.36
C THR A 239 8.67 -18.85 -5.69
N MET A 240 7.38 -18.55 -5.92
CA MET A 240 6.94 -17.84 -7.13
C MET A 240 7.53 -16.43 -7.23
N MET A 241 7.63 -15.70 -6.11
CA MET A 241 8.25 -14.37 -6.07
C MET A 241 9.75 -14.41 -6.35
N ALA A 242 10.44 -15.44 -5.86
CA ALA A 242 11.88 -15.60 -6.04
C ALA A 242 12.28 -16.05 -7.46
N GLY A 243 11.32 -16.13 -8.40
CA GLY A 243 11.60 -16.61 -9.75
C GLY A 243 11.81 -18.12 -9.80
N GLY A 244 10.96 -18.89 -9.12
CA GLY A 244 11.10 -20.30 -8.79
C GLY A 244 11.71 -21.22 -9.85
N LYS A 245 11.47 -20.98 -11.16
CA LYS A 245 12.15 -21.69 -12.25
C LYS A 245 13.61 -21.25 -12.40
N GLU A 246 13.89 -19.94 -12.38
CA GLU A 246 15.24 -19.39 -12.56
C GLU A 246 16.21 -19.83 -11.44
N LEU A 247 15.70 -20.00 -10.21
CA LEU A 247 16.50 -20.53 -9.09
C LEU A 247 16.70 -22.04 -9.17
N GLN A 248 15.71 -22.79 -9.65
CA GLN A 248 15.87 -24.24 -9.90
C GLN A 248 16.87 -24.50 -11.03
N ASP A 249 16.78 -23.76 -12.12
CA ASP A 249 17.73 -23.85 -13.25
C ASP A 249 19.16 -23.47 -12.79
N LEU A 250 19.29 -22.46 -11.91
CA LEU A 250 20.59 -22.07 -11.33
C LEU A 250 21.15 -23.18 -10.41
N ASP A 251 20.30 -23.76 -9.54
CA ASP A 251 20.71 -24.84 -8.65
C ASP A 251 21.14 -26.10 -9.43
N GLU A 252 20.44 -26.43 -10.52
CA GLU A 252 20.84 -27.52 -11.43
C GLU A 252 22.18 -27.22 -12.09
N THR A 253 22.36 -26.02 -12.64
CA THR A 253 23.64 -25.58 -13.25
C THR A 253 24.80 -25.64 -12.26
N LEU A 254 24.60 -25.16 -11.03
CA LEU A 254 25.64 -25.18 -9.98
C LEU A 254 25.94 -26.60 -9.49
N ARG A 255 24.98 -27.54 -9.53
CA ARG A 255 25.22 -28.96 -9.26
C ARG A 255 26.04 -29.61 -10.35
N GLU A 256 25.68 -29.37 -11.61
CA GLU A 256 26.45 -29.88 -12.77
C GLU A 256 27.89 -29.37 -12.78
N GLU A 257 28.11 -28.06 -12.47
CA GLU A 257 29.46 -27.48 -12.35
C GLU A 257 30.27 -28.12 -11.22
N LYS A 258 29.66 -28.41 -10.07
CA LYS A 258 30.33 -29.09 -8.96
C LYS A 258 30.67 -30.55 -9.29
N GLU A 259 29.80 -31.28 -9.96
CA GLU A 259 30.05 -32.65 -10.41
C GLU A 259 31.17 -32.68 -11.44
N PHE A 260 31.19 -31.72 -12.39
CA PHE A 260 32.25 -31.59 -13.38
C PHE A 260 33.61 -31.30 -12.72
N GLN A 261 33.65 -30.40 -11.72
CA GLN A 261 34.88 -30.11 -10.97
C GLN A 261 35.37 -31.30 -10.12
N ALA A 262 34.44 -32.12 -9.60
CA ALA A 262 34.77 -33.31 -8.82
C ALA A 262 35.24 -34.48 -9.69
N SER A 263 34.92 -34.49 -11.00
CA SER A 263 35.28 -35.51 -11.98
C SER A 263 36.53 -35.13 -12.80
N ALA A 264 37.10 -33.94 -12.62
CA ALA A 264 38.35 -33.55 -13.26
C ALA A 264 39.53 -34.26 -12.61
N PRO A 265 40.42 -34.91 -13.35
CA PRO A 265 41.51 -35.74 -12.84
C PRO A 265 42.62 -34.95 -12.13
#